data_e895d7611c65f9e336af1cb1288a0280
#
_entry.id   e895d7611c65f9e336af1cb1288a0280
#
_cell.length_a   1.000
_cell.length_b   1.000
_cell.length_c   1.000
_cell.angle_alpha   90.00
_cell.angle_beta   90.00
_cell.angle_gamma   90.00
#
_symmetry.space_group_name_H-M   'P 1'
#
loop_
_entity.id
_entity.type
_entity.pdbx_description
1 polymer ?
#
loop_
_entity_poly.entity_id
_entity_poly.type
_entity_poly.pdbx_seq_one_letter_code
_entity_poly.pdbx_strand_id
1 'polypeptide(L)'
;MKHSRGVLIVFAKAPRAGSVKTRLCPPFTPEEAAELYARLLSDILAASAEFVHELELEAILAVHPPQACGEIARVAPSRFRVVPQRGADLGLRMAWAVREACAGGAARVLLRGSDSPLIDCEVMREALEALEEADLVLRPDQDGGYGLVGLKRPTPGLFEHPMSTDSVLADTLAQAARAGLIVRVLAPGFDVDTPADLRRLEVLRSPRLARLCPATLAYLDERELWRRA
;
A
#
# COMPACT_ATOMS: atom_id res chain seq x y z
N MET A 1 -22.47 2.60 21.40
CA MET A 1 -21.53 3.56 20.78
C MET A 1 -21.45 3.18 19.32
N LYS A 2 -21.74 4.08 18.36
CA LYS A 2 -21.52 3.82 16.94
C LYS A 2 -20.00 3.66 16.77
N HIS A 3 -19.53 2.47 16.42
CA HIS A 3 -18.14 2.26 16.06
C HIS A 3 -17.83 3.21 14.89
N SER A 4 -16.83 4.04 15.05
CA SER A 4 -16.43 4.98 14.00
C SER A 4 -15.89 4.16 12.83
N ARG A 5 -16.60 4.23 11.69
CA ARG A 5 -16.36 3.44 10.49
C ARG A 5 -14.94 3.68 9.96
N GLY A 6 -14.10 2.67 9.99
CA GLY A 6 -12.77 2.70 9.38
C GLY A 6 -12.81 2.19 7.93
N VAL A 7 -11.96 2.71 7.08
CA VAL A 7 -11.81 2.28 5.68
C VAL A 7 -10.35 2.00 5.39
N LEU A 8 -10.06 0.83 4.82
CA LEU A 8 -8.77 0.53 4.20
C LEU A 8 -8.87 0.75 2.69
N ILE A 9 -7.94 1.53 2.15
CA ILE A 9 -7.76 1.72 0.71
C ILE A 9 -6.43 1.11 0.29
N VAL A 10 -6.46 0.12 -0.60
CA VAL A 10 -5.25 -0.43 -1.24
C VAL A 10 -5.08 0.23 -2.60
N PHE A 11 -3.95 0.89 -2.81
CA PHE A 11 -3.57 1.45 -4.11
C PHE A 11 -2.82 0.41 -4.92
N ALA A 12 -3.35 0.05 -6.08
CA ALA A 12 -2.75 -0.92 -6.98
C ALA A 12 -2.64 -0.40 -8.41
N LYS A 13 -1.63 -0.88 -9.12
CA LYS A 13 -1.52 -0.77 -10.57
C LYS A 13 -1.98 -2.06 -11.23
N ALA A 14 -2.40 -2.00 -12.49
CA ALA A 14 -2.59 -3.21 -13.28
C ALA A 14 -1.23 -3.89 -13.51
N PRO A 15 -1.11 -5.23 -13.30
CA PRO A 15 0.13 -5.97 -13.54
C PRO A 15 0.43 -6.09 -15.04
N ARG A 16 1.05 -5.07 -15.61
CA ARG A 16 1.40 -5.04 -17.05
C ARG A 16 2.90 -4.91 -17.23
N ALA A 17 3.45 -5.74 -18.12
CA ALA A 17 4.86 -5.69 -18.49
C ALA A 17 5.29 -4.26 -18.88
N GLY A 18 6.42 -3.81 -18.37
CA GLY A 18 6.95 -2.47 -18.59
C GLY A 18 6.23 -1.33 -17.85
N SER A 19 5.15 -1.63 -17.08
CA SER A 19 4.39 -0.61 -16.35
C SER A 19 4.51 -0.73 -14.83
N VAL A 20 4.93 -1.89 -14.32
CA VAL A 20 5.14 -2.18 -12.90
C VAL A 20 6.51 -2.78 -12.67
N LYS A 21 7.09 -2.52 -11.51
CA LYS A 21 8.39 -3.07 -11.08
C LYS A 21 9.52 -2.94 -12.10
N THR A 22 9.52 -1.83 -12.84
CA THR A 22 10.52 -1.57 -13.88
C THR A 22 11.95 -1.46 -13.35
N ARG A 23 12.13 -1.13 -12.06
CA ARG A 23 13.43 -1.10 -11.38
C ARG A 23 14.01 -2.50 -11.08
N LEU A 24 13.22 -3.55 -11.25
CA LEU A 24 13.71 -4.93 -11.25
C LEU A 24 14.36 -5.30 -12.60
N CYS A 25 14.14 -4.53 -13.66
CA CYS A 25 14.61 -4.83 -15.01
C CYS A 25 15.82 -3.93 -15.40
N PRO A 26 17.02 -4.47 -15.62
CA PRO A 26 17.44 -5.84 -15.39
C PRO A 26 17.65 -6.19 -13.90
N PRO A 27 17.82 -7.44 -13.51
CA PRO A 27 18.01 -8.66 -14.31
C PRO A 27 16.73 -9.38 -14.72
N PHE A 28 15.56 -8.92 -14.29
CA PHE A 28 14.28 -9.51 -14.65
C PHE A 28 13.81 -8.99 -16.02
N THR A 29 13.04 -9.82 -16.74
CA THR A 29 12.29 -9.31 -17.90
C THR A 29 11.08 -8.51 -17.42
N PRO A 30 10.52 -7.61 -18.26
CA PRO A 30 9.29 -6.90 -17.93
C PRO A 30 8.10 -7.82 -17.60
N GLU A 31 8.03 -8.99 -18.25
CA GLU A 31 7.00 -10.01 -18.03
C GLU A 31 7.17 -10.68 -16.66
N GLU A 32 8.41 -11.07 -16.31
CA GLU A 32 8.73 -11.63 -14.98
C GLU A 32 8.42 -10.64 -13.86
N ALA A 33 8.77 -9.38 -14.06
CA ALA A 33 8.50 -8.32 -13.09
C ALA A 33 6.98 -8.06 -12.91
N ALA A 34 6.22 -8.11 -14.00
CA ALA A 34 4.76 -7.97 -13.96
C ALA A 34 4.09 -9.16 -13.29
N GLU A 35 4.55 -10.39 -13.56
CA GLU A 35 4.04 -11.61 -12.92
C GLU A 35 4.38 -11.62 -11.42
N LEU A 36 5.61 -11.26 -11.03
CA LEU A 36 5.98 -11.10 -9.64
C LEU A 36 5.06 -10.11 -8.92
N TYR A 37 4.82 -8.96 -9.55
CA TYR A 37 3.91 -7.97 -8.98
C TYR A 37 2.47 -8.50 -8.87
N ALA A 38 1.99 -9.28 -9.83
CA ALA A 38 0.68 -9.91 -9.76
C ALA A 38 0.56 -10.87 -8.56
N ARG A 39 1.61 -11.66 -8.28
CA ARG A 39 1.66 -12.55 -7.10
C ARG A 39 1.69 -11.74 -5.80
N LEU A 40 2.53 -10.70 -5.75
CA LEU A 40 2.61 -9.81 -4.59
C LEU A 40 1.28 -9.09 -4.32
N LEU A 41 0.62 -8.57 -5.36
CA LEU A 41 -0.69 -7.95 -5.22
C LEU A 41 -1.74 -8.94 -4.72
N SER A 42 -1.74 -10.18 -5.24
CA SER A 42 -2.63 -11.25 -4.77
C SER A 42 -2.45 -11.53 -3.28
N ASP A 43 -1.20 -11.70 -2.82
CA ASP A 43 -0.87 -11.94 -1.42
C ASP A 43 -1.30 -10.77 -0.53
N ILE A 44 -1.00 -9.54 -0.95
CA ILE A 44 -1.38 -8.32 -0.23
C ILE A 44 -2.90 -8.19 -0.10
N LEU A 45 -3.65 -8.50 -1.15
CA LEU A 45 -5.11 -8.44 -1.11
C LEU A 45 -5.69 -9.55 -0.22
N ALA A 46 -5.13 -10.76 -0.26
CA ALA A 46 -5.55 -11.86 0.61
C ALA A 46 -5.32 -11.52 2.08
N ALA A 47 -4.11 -11.11 2.46
CA ALA A 47 -3.80 -10.68 3.81
C ALA A 47 -4.67 -9.49 4.25
N SER A 48 -4.88 -8.51 3.36
CA SER A 48 -5.74 -7.36 3.65
C SER A 48 -7.21 -7.75 3.88
N ALA A 49 -7.72 -8.75 3.17
CA ALA A 49 -9.09 -9.23 3.37
C ALA A 49 -9.29 -9.88 4.75
N GLU A 50 -8.25 -10.53 5.30
CA GLU A 50 -8.27 -11.13 6.64
C GLU A 50 -8.36 -10.05 7.71
N PHE A 51 -7.44 -9.08 7.73
CA PHE A 51 -7.45 -8.07 8.79
C PHE A 51 -8.55 -7.01 8.63
N VAL A 52 -9.05 -6.76 7.42
CA VAL A 52 -10.26 -5.95 7.21
C VAL A 52 -11.46 -6.58 7.91
N HIS A 53 -11.56 -7.91 7.89
CA HIS A 53 -12.61 -8.62 8.63
C HIS A 53 -12.42 -8.53 10.15
N GLU A 54 -11.20 -8.79 10.63
CA GLU A 54 -10.87 -8.77 12.04
C GLU A 54 -11.05 -7.38 12.68
N LEU A 55 -10.69 -6.34 11.95
CA LEU A 55 -10.72 -4.94 12.42
C LEU A 55 -12.01 -4.19 12.03
N GLU A 56 -12.99 -4.90 11.47
CA GLU A 56 -14.29 -4.34 11.03
C GLU A 56 -14.16 -3.12 10.12
N LEU A 57 -13.20 -3.17 9.17
CA LEU A 57 -12.97 -2.11 8.19
C LEU A 57 -13.76 -2.35 6.91
N GLU A 58 -14.11 -1.27 6.19
CA GLU A 58 -14.44 -1.37 4.77
C GLU A 58 -13.19 -1.48 3.94
N ALA A 59 -13.26 -2.25 2.84
CA ALA A 59 -12.15 -2.45 1.92
C ALA A 59 -12.41 -1.82 0.55
N ILE A 60 -11.50 -0.97 0.12
CA ILE A 60 -11.49 -0.37 -1.21
C ILE A 60 -10.18 -0.75 -1.92
N LEU A 61 -10.27 -1.21 -3.16
CA LEU A 61 -9.14 -1.40 -4.05
C LEU A 61 -9.17 -0.31 -5.12
N ALA A 62 -8.29 0.66 -5.01
CA ALA A 62 -8.16 1.76 -5.94
C ALA A 62 -7.13 1.43 -7.03
N VAL A 63 -7.59 1.31 -8.28
CA VAL A 63 -6.84 0.75 -9.41
C VAL A 63 -6.41 1.82 -10.40
N HIS A 64 -5.16 1.73 -10.85
CA HIS A 64 -4.61 2.50 -11.97
C HIS A 64 -3.99 1.57 -13.04
N PRO A 65 -4.20 1.80 -14.33
CA PRO A 65 -5.09 2.83 -14.90
C PRO A 65 -6.58 2.47 -14.71
N PRO A 66 -7.49 3.46 -14.78
CA PRO A 66 -8.92 3.27 -14.55
C PRO A 66 -9.57 2.15 -15.37
N GLN A 67 -9.09 1.95 -16.60
CA GLN A 67 -9.59 0.94 -17.53
C GLN A 67 -9.37 -0.50 -17.05
N ALA A 68 -8.43 -0.71 -16.13
CA ALA A 68 -8.13 -2.03 -15.58
C ALA A 68 -9.07 -2.45 -14.44
N CYS A 69 -9.97 -1.57 -13.97
CA CYS A 69 -10.87 -1.88 -12.86
C CYS A 69 -11.69 -3.16 -13.09
N GLY A 70 -12.23 -3.35 -14.30
CA GLY A 70 -13.04 -4.53 -14.64
C GLY A 70 -12.24 -5.85 -14.66
N GLU A 71 -10.99 -5.79 -15.06
CA GLU A 71 -10.04 -6.92 -15.04
C GLU A 71 -9.67 -7.29 -13.60
N ILE A 72 -9.23 -6.33 -12.84
CA ILE A 72 -8.82 -6.51 -11.44
C ILE A 72 -9.99 -6.94 -10.56
N ALA A 73 -11.20 -6.45 -10.80
CA ALA A 73 -12.39 -6.84 -10.04
C ALA A 73 -12.74 -8.33 -10.15
N ARG A 74 -12.31 -9.02 -11.21
CA ARG A 74 -12.55 -10.46 -11.37
C ARG A 74 -11.66 -11.33 -10.49
N VAL A 75 -10.51 -10.80 -10.06
CA VAL A 75 -9.51 -11.52 -9.28
C VAL A 75 -9.36 -10.99 -7.85
N ALA A 76 -9.90 -9.81 -7.57
CA ALA A 76 -9.89 -9.24 -6.24
C ALA A 76 -10.82 -10.02 -5.29
N PRO A 77 -10.45 -10.18 -4.01
CA PRO A 77 -11.35 -10.74 -3.01
C PRO A 77 -12.67 -9.98 -2.94
N SER A 78 -13.79 -10.69 -2.80
CA SER A 78 -15.16 -10.12 -2.84
C SER A 78 -15.43 -9.03 -1.78
N ARG A 79 -14.61 -8.96 -0.74
CA ARG A 79 -14.67 -7.90 0.29
C ARG A 79 -14.26 -6.52 -0.25
N PHE A 80 -13.49 -6.47 -1.33
CA PHE A 80 -13.01 -5.21 -1.88
C PHE A 80 -14.01 -4.61 -2.86
N ARG A 81 -14.37 -3.36 -2.62
CA ARG A 81 -15.02 -2.54 -3.65
C ARG A 81 -13.93 -1.94 -4.55
N VAL A 82 -13.90 -2.38 -5.80
CA VAL A 82 -12.91 -1.91 -6.78
C VAL A 82 -13.35 -0.58 -7.38
N VAL A 83 -12.46 0.40 -7.36
CA VAL A 83 -12.71 1.76 -7.87
C VAL A 83 -11.50 2.28 -8.66
N PRO A 84 -11.69 3.20 -9.61
CA PRO A 84 -10.58 3.85 -10.28
C PRO A 84 -9.87 4.84 -9.35
N GLN A 85 -8.55 4.92 -9.44
CA GLN A 85 -7.81 6.07 -8.91
C GLN A 85 -8.12 7.31 -9.74
N ARG A 86 -8.32 8.46 -9.09
CA ARG A 86 -8.66 9.74 -9.76
C ARG A 86 -7.69 10.83 -9.33
N GLY A 87 -7.06 11.49 -10.28
CA GLY A 87 -6.07 12.55 -10.09
C GLY A 87 -4.97 12.43 -11.15
N ALA A 88 -4.35 13.55 -11.47
CA ALA A 88 -3.30 13.62 -12.48
C ALA A 88 -2.01 12.91 -12.03
N ASP A 89 -1.68 13.01 -10.76
CA ASP A 89 -0.50 12.42 -10.14
C ASP A 89 -0.89 11.56 -8.91
N LEU A 90 0.10 10.95 -8.26
CA LEU A 90 -0.13 10.07 -7.12
C LEU A 90 -0.67 10.85 -5.91
N GLY A 91 -0.14 12.03 -5.61
CA GLY A 91 -0.58 12.86 -4.49
C GLY A 91 -2.05 13.25 -4.61
N LEU A 92 -2.46 13.75 -5.78
CA LEU A 92 -3.87 14.08 -6.07
C LEU A 92 -4.79 12.86 -6.01
N ARG A 93 -4.30 11.67 -6.43
CA ARG A 93 -5.07 10.42 -6.32
C ARG A 93 -5.27 10.02 -4.86
N MET A 94 -4.25 10.14 -4.03
CA MET A 94 -4.34 9.87 -2.59
C MET A 94 -5.28 10.86 -1.90
N ALA A 95 -5.12 12.16 -2.14
CA ALA A 95 -6.00 13.20 -1.61
C ALA A 95 -7.46 12.97 -1.99
N TRP A 96 -7.71 12.61 -3.26
CA TRP A 96 -9.06 12.32 -3.75
C TRP A 96 -9.66 11.10 -3.04
N ALA A 97 -8.90 10.01 -2.92
CA ALA A 97 -9.37 8.77 -2.29
C ALA A 97 -9.72 8.98 -0.79
N VAL A 98 -8.90 9.72 -0.05
CA VAL A 98 -9.18 10.08 1.35
C VAL A 98 -10.44 10.94 1.45
N ARG A 99 -10.57 11.95 0.61
CA ARG A 99 -11.75 12.82 0.59
C ARG A 99 -13.04 12.04 0.34
N GLU A 100 -13.05 11.15 -0.65
CA GLU A 100 -14.23 10.34 -0.99
C GLU A 100 -14.59 9.36 0.15
N ALA A 101 -13.59 8.72 0.77
CA ALA A 101 -13.83 7.84 1.91
C ALA A 101 -14.46 8.61 3.09
N CYS A 102 -13.93 9.78 3.43
CA CYS A 102 -14.48 10.63 4.48
C CYS A 102 -15.87 11.17 4.13
N ALA A 103 -16.12 11.57 2.88
CA ALA A 103 -17.45 11.97 2.40
C ALA A 103 -18.46 10.82 2.48
N GLY A 104 -17.99 9.56 2.34
CA GLY A 104 -18.76 8.34 2.56
C GLY A 104 -19.00 7.99 4.04
N GLY A 105 -18.52 8.82 4.98
CA GLY A 105 -18.72 8.65 6.42
C GLY A 105 -17.58 7.90 7.14
N ALA A 106 -16.42 7.69 6.50
CA ALA A 106 -15.26 7.14 7.18
C ALA A 106 -14.72 8.14 8.21
N ALA A 107 -14.57 7.70 9.45
CA ALA A 107 -13.95 8.47 10.52
C ALA A 107 -12.43 8.22 10.60
N ARG A 108 -11.94 7.13 10.01
CA ARG A 108 -10.53 6.77 9.91
C ARG A 108 -10.29 6.15 8.53
N VAL A 109 -9.30 6.66 7.82
CA VAL A 109 -8.91 6.17 6.49
C VAL A 109 -7.47 5.69 6.58
N LEU A 110 -7.24 4.43 6.27
CA LEU A 110 -5.92 3.85 6.07
C LEU A 110 -5.72 3.65 4.57
N LEU A 111 -4.64 4.18 4.02
CA LEU A 111 -4.27 4.00 2.62
C LEU A 111 -2.90 3.32 2.58
N ARG A 112 -2.81 2.18 1.88
CA ARG A 112 -1.55 1.44 1.69
C ARG A 112 -1.24 1.24 0.21
N GLY A 113 0.06 1.15 -0.08
CA GLY A 113 0.55 0.65 -1.36
C GLY A 113 0.38 -0.86 -1.51
N SER A 114 0.67 -1.35 -2.70
CA SER A 114 0.69 -2.77 -3.06
C SER A 114 2.12 -3.31 -3.24
N ASP A 115 3.09 -2.67 -2.60
CA ASP A 115 4.51 -2.96 -2.72
C ASP A 115 5.15 -3.39 -1.40
N SER A 116 4.48 -3.12 -0.26
CA SER A 116 4.99 -3.37 1.10
C SER A 116 4.38 -4.66 1.68
N PRO A 117 5.10 -5.80 1.62
CA PRO A 117 4.57 -7.11 1.99
C PRO A 117 4.35 -7.31 3.50
N LEU A 118 5.07 -6.57 4.35
CA LEU A 118 5.05 -6.75 5.81
C LEU A 118 4.06 -5.84 6.53
N ILE A 119 2.95 -5.48 5.90
CA ILE A 119 1.82 -4.81 6.55
C ILE A 119 0.76 -5.87 6.88
N ASP A 120 0.75 -6.32 8.11
CA ASP A 120 -0.20 -7.32 8.63
C ASP A 120 -1.24 -6.69 9.56
N CYS A 121 -2.04 -7.54 10.22
CA CYS A 121 -3.09 -7.11 11.15
C CYS A 121 -2.53 -6.32 12.34
N GLU A 122 -1.35 -6.67 12.84
CA GLU A 122 -0.72 -5.99 13.98
C GLU A 122 -0.35 -4.56 13.62
N VAL A 123 0.30 -4.35 12.46
CA VAL A 123 0.62 -3.01 11.93
C VAL A 123 -0.64 -2.18 11.70
N MET A 124 -1.71 -2.79 11.17
CA MET A 124 -2.98 -2.08 10.95
C MET A 124 -3.67 -1.69 12.25
N ARG A 125 -3.61 -2.55 13.27
CA ARG A 125 -4.14 -2.25 14.61
C ARG A 125 -3.37 -1.11 15.25
N GLU A 126 -2.03 -1.16 15.23
CA GLU A 126 -1.16 -0.07 15.72
C GLU A 126 -1.49 1.26 15.03
N ALA A 127 -1.69 1.25 13.71
CA ALA A 127 -2.08 2.45 12.97
C ALA A 127 -3.45 3.01 13.39
N LEU A 128 -4.43 2.15 13.64
CA LEU A 128 -5.76 2.55 14.10
C LEU A 128 -5.73 3.09 15.53
N GLU A 129 -4.97 2.46 16.43
CA GLU A 129 -4.76 2.91 17.80
C GLU A 129 -4.04 4.26 17.82
N ALA A 130 -2.98 4.42 17.02
CA ALA A 130 -2.28 5.70 16.91
C ALA A 130 -3.19 6.83 16.39
N LEU A 131 -4.16 6.53 15.54
CA LEU A 131 -5.16 7.50 15.08
C LEU A 131 -6.16 7.91 16.17
N GLU A 132 -6.22 7.28 17.33
CA GLU A 132 -7.05 7.81 18.43
C GLU A 132 -6.50 9.16 18.92
N GLU A 133 -5.19 9.30 19.00
CA GLU A 133 -4.49 10.49 19.50
C GLU A 133 -3.90 11.37 18.39
N ALA A 134 -3.53 10.82 17.25
CA ALA A 134 -2.94 11.54 16.12
C ALA A 134 -3.97 11.88 15.03
N ASP A 135 -3.69 12.92 14.23
CA ASP A 135 -4.45 13.26 13.01
C ASP A 135 -3.93 12.53 11.78
N LEU A 136 -2.62 12.23 11.77
CA LEU A 136 -1.89 11.58 10.70
C LEU A 136 -1.00 10.47 11.28
N VAL A 137 -1.04 9.30 10.66
CA VAL A 137 -0.13 8.19 10.95
C VAL A 137 0.62 7.85 9.67
N LEU A 138 1.94 7.67 9.77
CA LEU A 138 2.80 7.27 8.66
C LEU A 138 3.63 6.06 9.06
N ARG A 139 3.73 5.06 8.16
CA ARG A 139 4.69 3.98 8.27
C ARG A 139 5.72 4.13 7.17
N PRO A 140 6.94 4.59 7.51
CA PRO A 140 7.99 4.81 6.53
C PRO A 140 8.41 3.52 5.84
N ASP A 141 8.84 3.64 4.60
CA ASP A 141 9.65 2.64 3.89
C ASP A 141 11.10 3.14 3.78
N GLN A 142 12.02 2.29 3.38
CA GLN A 142 13.45 2.62 3.43
C GLN A 142 13.93 3.50 2.28
N ASP A 143 13.11 3.63 1.25
CA ASP A 143 13.39 4.45 0.06
C ASP A 143 13.07 5.95 0.27
N GLY A 144 12.68 6.35 1.50
CA GLY A 144 12.27 7.73 1.81
C GLY A 144 10.79 8.00 1.57
N GLY A 145 10.02 6.98 1.17
CA GLY A 145 8.57 7.00 1.08
C GLY A 145 7.87 6.45 2.33
N TYR A 146 6.65 6.00 2.15
CA TYR A 146 5.87 5.27 3.16
C TYR A 146 4.90 4.28 2.50
N GLY A 147 4.79 3.09 3.08
CA GLY A 147 3.88 2.03 2.61
C GLY A 147 2.47 2.13 3.19
N LEU A 148 2.29 2.91 4.26
CA LEU A 148 1.00 3.13 4.91
C LEU A 148 0.86 4.58 5.38
N VAL A 149 -0.30 5.17 5.11
CA VAL A 149 -0.72 6.45 5.68
C VAL A 149 -2.13 6.32 6.25
N GLY A 150 -2.33 6.85 7.48
CA GLY A 150 -3.62 6.91 8.16
C GLY A 150 -4.05 8.35 8.44
N LEU A 151 -5.34 8.66 8.26
CA LEU A 151 -5.92 9.99 8.43
C LEU A 151 -7.31 9.92 9.05
N LYS A 152 -7.67 10.88 9.91
CA LYS A 152 -9.03 11.09 10.41
C LYS A 152 -9.89 11.95 9.48
N ARG A 153 -9.27 12.80 8.68
CA ARG A 153 -9.94 13.78 7.80
C ARG A 153 -9.09 14.14 6.60
N PRO A 154 -9.68 14.57 5.50
CA PRO A 154 -8.93 15.13 4.39
C PRO A 154 -8.17 16.37 4.85
N THR A 155 -6.90 16.49 4.47
CA THR A 155 -6.07 17.65 4.75
C THR A 155 -5.60 18.23 3.43
N PRO A 156 -6.10 19.43 3.03
CA PRO A 156 -5.62 20.11 1.83
C PRO A 156 -4.11 20.34 1.88
N GLY A 157 -3.44 20.15 0.74
CA GLY A 157 -2.00 20.37 0.62
C GLY A 157 -1.11 19.25 1.16
N LEU A 158 -1.63 18.28 1.93
CA LEU A 158 -0.80 17.24 2.56
C LEU A 158 0.03 16.43 1.56
N PHE A 159 -0.53 16.13 0.40
CA PHE A 159 0.10 15.34 -0.66
C PHE A 159 0.50 16.20 -1.88
N GLU A 160 0.54 17.54 -1.75
CA GLU A 160 0.91 18.47 -2.83
C GLU A 160 2.43 18.68 -2.88
N HIS A 161 3.14 17.61 -3.18
CA HIS A 161 4.59 17.59 -3.40
C HIS A 161 4.95 16.42 -4.33
N PRO A 162 6.17 16.35 -4.90
CA PRO A 162 6.58 15.21 -5.73
C PRO A 162 6.49 13.89 -4.95
N MET A 163 5.81 12.87 -5.51
CA MET A 163 5.50 11.60 -4.83
C MET A 163 6.39 10.43 -5.26
N SER A 164 7.46 10.66 -6.01
CA SER A 164 8.35 9.59 -6.49
C SER A 164 9.81 9.98 -6.26
N THR A 165 10.08 10.52 -5.07
CA THR A 165 11.40 10.98 -4.64
C THR A 165 11.74 10.34 -3.29
N ASP A 166 12.99 10.37 -2.90
CA ASP A 166 13.48 9.95 -1.57
C ASP A 166 13.11 10.94 -0.44
N SER A 167 12.49 12.07 -0.77
CA SER A 167 12.03 13.08 0.19
C SER A 167 10.53 12.99 0.55
N VAL A 168 9.77 12.07 -0.02
CA VAL A 168 8.30 11.96 0.14
C VAL A 168 7.87 11.99 1.61
N LEU A 169 8.52 11.22 2.47
CA LEU A 169 8.23 11.22 3.91
C LEU A 169 8.51 12.60 4.54
N ALA A 170 9.66 13.18 4.26
CA ALA A 170 10.05 14.49 4.81
C ALA A 170 9.12 15.60 4.33
N ASP A 171 8.76 15.60 3.05
CA ASP A 171 7.83 16.56 2.46
C ASP A 171 6.43 16.45 3.06
N THR A 172 5.92 15.21 3.23
CA THR A 172 4.63 14.96 3.88
C THR A 172 4.63 15.45 5.34
N LEU A 173 5.71 15.18 6.09
CA LEU A 173 5.86 15.67 7.48
C LEU A 173 5.91 17.20 7.54
N ALA A 174 6.59 17.85 6.60
CA ALA A 174 6.61 19.31 6.51
C ALA A 174 5.23 19.91 6.22
N GLN A 175 4.46 19.29 5.31
CA GLN A 175 3.08 19.71 5.04
C GLN A 175 2.16 19.46 6.25
N ALA A 176 2.31 18.34 6.93
CA ALA A 176 1.58 18.04 8.16
C ALA A 176 1.84 19.08 9.26
N ALA A 177 3.10 19.46 9.44
CA ALA A 177 3.49 20.51 10.40
C ALA A 177 2.87 21.87 10.03
N ARG A 178 2.87 22.25 8.75
CA ARG A 178 2.21 23.49 8.27
C ARG A 178 0.70 23.47 8.52
N ALA A 179 0.08 22.29 8.42
CA ALA A 179 -1.34 22.11 8.68
C ALA A 179 -1.68 21.97 10.18
N GLY A 180 -0.68 21.98 11.08
CA GLY A 180 -0.85 21.83 12.53
C GLY A 180 -1.34 20.45 12.94
N LEU A 181 -1.01 19.40 12.17
CA LEU A 181 -1.44 18.02 12.48
C LEU A 181 -0.57 17.39 13.56
N ILE A 182 -1.21 16.64 14.45
CA ILE A 182 -0.52 15.70 15.34
C ILE A 182 -0.15 14.46 14.53
N VAL A 183 1.16 14.17 14.43
CA VAL A 183 1.67 13.08 13.62
C VAL A 183 2.25 11.96 14.48
N ARG A 184 1.91 10.71 14.15
CA ARG A 184 2.58 9.52 14.67
C ARG A 184 3.30 8.80 13.52
N VAL A 185 4.58 8.51 13.72
CA VAL A 185 5.39 7.71 12.79
C VAL A 185 5.59 6.33 13.42
N LEU A 186 5.19 5.29 12.70
CA LEU A 186 5.31 3.90 13.13
C LEU A 186 6.71 3.35 12.80
N ALA A 187 7.01 2.15 13.29
CA ALA A 187 8.22 1.43 12.94
C ALA A 187 8.32 1.23 11.41
N PRO A 188 9.51 1.45 10.82
CA PRO A 188 9.66 1.39 9.37
C PRO A 188 9.42 -0.01 8.81
N GLY A 189 8.88 -0.04 7.59
CA GLY A 189 8.76 -1.22 6.76
C GLY A 189 9.79 -1.24 5.64
N PHE A 190 9.46 -1.97 4.59
CA PHE A 190 10.11 -1.86 3.29
C PHE A 190 9.14 -2.27 2.18
N ASP A 191 9.37 -1.77 1.02
CA ASP A 191 8.73 -2.16 -0.23
C ASP A 191 9.66 -3.06 -1.05
N VAL A 192 9.08 -3.80 -1.98
CA VAL A 192 9.82 -4.68 -2.89
C VAL A 192 9.83 -4.03 -4.26
N ASP A 193 10.90 -3.28 -4.58
CA ASP A 193 10.96 -2.48 -5.81
C ASP A 193 12.22 -2.73 -6.66
N THR A 194 13.28 -3.18 -6.03
CA THR A 194 14.60 -3.43 -6.67
C THR A 194 15.10 -4.85 -6.41
N PRO A 195 16.12 -5.34 -7.16
CA PRO A 195 16.78 -6.61 -6.86
C PRO A 195 17.35 -6.68 -5.43
N ALA A 196 17.80 -5.56 -4.88
CA ALA A 196 18.28 -5.50 -3.49
C ALA A 196 17.16 -5.78 -2.48
N ASP A 197 15.93 -5.32 -2.77
CA ASP A 197 14.77 -5.58 -1.91
C ASP A 197 14.37 -7.06 -1.95
N LEU A 198 14.51 -7.72 -3.10
CA LEU A 198 14.29 -9.18 -3.20
C LEU A 198 15.30 -9.95 -2.36
N ARG A 199 16.59 -9.61 -2.42
CA ARG A 199 17.61 -10.23 -1.54
C ARG A 199 17.27 -10.04 -0.07
N ARG A 200 16.78 -8.87 0.28
CA ARG A 200 16.33 -8.59 1.63
C ARG A 200 15.09 -9.41 2.00
N LEU A 201 14.13 -9.53 1.10
CA LEU A 201 12.95 -10.37 1.31
C LEU A 201 13.35 -11.83 1.58
N GLU A 202 14.36 -12.34 0.87
CA GLU A 202 14.92 -13.68 1.09
C GLU A 202 15.52 -13.81 2.50
N VAL A 203 16.31 -12.84 2.94
CA VAL A 203 16.90 -12.83 4.31
C VAL A 203 15.83 -12.76 5.39
N LEU A 204 14.72 -12.07 5.14
CA LEU A 204 13.58 -11.94 6.07
C LEU A 204 12.64 -13.15 6.05
N ARG A 205 12.98 -14.22 5.35
CA ARG A 205 12.18 -15.44 5.29
C ARG A 205 11.88 -15.96 6.69
N SER A 206 10.59 -16.10 6.96
CA SER A 206 10.07 -16.50 8.27
C SER A 206 8.67 -17.10 8.12
N PRO A 207 8.16 -17.82 9.10
CA PRO A 207 6.76 -18.28 9.09
C PRO A 207 5.75 -17.13 8.92
N ARG A 208 6.05 -15.94 9.42
CA ARG A 208 5.22 -14.73 9.23
C ARG A 208 5.21 -14.33 7.77
N LEU A 209 6.38 -14.17 7.14
CA LEU A 209 6.47 -13.79 5.73
C LEU A 209 5.83 -14.84 4.81
N ALA A 210 6.02 -16.13 5.10
CA ALA A 210 5.42 -17.21 4.33
C ALA A 210 3.87 -17.20 4.35
N ARG A 211 3.27 -16.72 5.43
CA ARG A 211 1.81 -16.51 5.48
C ARG A 211 1.37 -15.26 4.73
N LEU A 212 2.15 -14.20 4.78
CA LEU A 212 1.80 -12.93 4.14
C LEU A 212 2.04 -12.93 2.63
N CYS A 213 3.01 -13.71 2.15
CA CYS A 213 3.47 -13.67 0.75
C CYS A 213 3.65 -15.07 0.14
N PRO A 214 2.70 -16.01 0.29
CA PRO A 214 2.88 -17.38 -0.17
C PRO A 214 3.04 -17.48 -1.69
N ALA A 215 2.24 -16.77 -2.48
CA ALA A 215 2.31 -16.83 -3.94
C ALA A 215 3.56 -16.12 -4.49
N THR A 216 3.98 -15.03 -3.85
CA THR A 216 5.22 -14.31 -4.19
C THR A 216 6.44 -15.21 -3.97
N LEU A 217 6.54 -15.84 -2.79
CA LEU A 217 7.67 -16.71 -2.45
C LEU A 217 7.70 -17.94 -3.34
N ALA A 218 6.55 -18.59 -3.59
CA ALA A 218 6.46 -19.73 -4.49
C ALA A 218 6.94 -19.37 -5.90
N TYR A 219 6.51 -18.24 -6.45
CA TYR A 219 6.94 -17.78 -7.77
C TYR A 219 8.46 -17.56 -7.86
N LEU A 220 9.04 -16.93 -6.84
CA LEU A 220 10.48 -16.68 -6.79
C LEU A 220 11.28 -17.97 -6.65
N ASP A 221 10.77 -18.95 -5.90
CA ASP A 221 11.40 -20.27 -5.72
C ASP A 221 11.33 -21.10 -7.00
N GLU A 222 10.14 -21.27 -7.58
CA GLU A 222 9.88 -22.06 -8.78
C GLU A 222 10.68 -21.58 -10.00
N ARG A 223 10.92 -20.29 -10.09
CA ARG A 223 11.67 -19.65 -11.17
C ARG A 223 13.13 -19.40 -10.85
N GLU A 224 13.61 -19.81 -9.66
CA GLU A 224 14.98 -19.57 -9.16
C GLU A 224 15.42 -18.10 -9.27
N LEU A 225 14.46 -17.17 -9.13
CA LEU A 225 14.70 -15.74 -9.38
C LEU A 225 15.55 -15.08 -8.30
N TRP A 226 15.65 -15.68 -7.10
CA TRP A 226 16.53 -15.21 -6.05
C TRP A 226 18.01 -15.13 -6.46
N ARG A 227 18.45 -16.05 -7.31
CA ARG A 227 19.82 -16.09 -7.82
C ARG A 227 20.16 -14.95 -8.78
N ARG A 228 19.15 -14.30 -9.30
CA ARG A 228 19.27 -13.20 -10.28
C ARG A 228 19.08 -11.83 -9.62
N ALA A 229 18.54 -11.80 -8.41
CA ALA A 229 18.24 -10.58 -7.66
C ALA A 229 19.48 -9.90 -7.05
#